data_68ae042a3c2b16f2b017bc4ad0c15f29
#
_entry.id   68ae042a3c2b16f2b017bc4ad0c15f29
#
_cell.length_a   1.000
_cell.length_b   1.000
_cell.length_c   1.000
_cell.angle_alpha   90.00
_cell.angle_beta   90.00
_cell.angle_gamma   90.00
#
_symmetry.space_group_name_H-M   'P 1'
#
loop_
_entity.id
_entity.type
_entity.pdbx_description
1 polymer ?
#
loop_
_entity_poly.entity_id
_entity_poly.type
_entity_poly.pdbx_seq_one_letter_code
_entity_poly.pdbx_strand_id
1 'polypeptide(L)'
;MANKNKSKGSYHERKITQWLNDQGIQAKRVPLSGSLGGEWSGDIHLTLDGRHLVGEVKYRDKSGFPSPFTVLDNRDIAFYKRRSGKPQTIVIIPDELFAQLLGESNARFRKSKSDDQEVS
;
A
#
# COMPACT_ATOMS: atom_id res chain seq x y z
N MET A 1 -6.46 -3.52 29.41
CA MET A 1 -5.89 -3.88 28.79
C MET A 1 -6.05 -4.56 27.55
N ALA A 2 -7.02 -4.49 26.85
CA ALA A 2 -7.25 -5.12 25.64
C ALA A 2 -6.55 -4.49 24.51
N ASN A 3 -5.53 -3.77 24.75
CA ASN A 3 -4.97 -3.00 23.70
C ASN A 3 -3.73 -3.54 23.05
N LYS A 4 -3.31 -4.73 23.44
CA LYS A 4 -2.12 -5.29 22.85
C LYS A 4 -2.25 -5.50 21.34
N ASN A 5 -3.36 -6.05 20.92
CA ASN A 5 -3.59 -6.29 19.49
C ASN A 5 -3.73 -5.00 18.71
N LYS A 6 -4.40 -4.02 19.31
CA LYS A 6 -4.55 -2.74 18.67
C LYS A 6 -3.22 -2.03 18.56
N SER A 7 -2.41 -2.07 19.60
CA SER A 7 -1.09 -1.47 19.59
C SER A 7 -0.20 -2.09 18.54
N LYS A 8 -0.27 -3.40 18.39
CA LYS A 8 0.51 -4.11 17.42
C LYS A 8 0.12 -3.70 16.02
N GLY A 9 -1.16 -3.64 15.73
CA GLY A 9 -1.63 -3.23 14.43
C GLY A 9 -1.19 -1.82 14.10
N SER A 10 -1.31 -0.93 15.07
CA SER A 10 -0.91 0.44 14.89
C SER A 10 0.58 0.57 14.62
N TYR A 11 1.39 -0.25 15.28
CA TYR A 11 2.83 -0.24 15.09
C TYR A 11 3.18 -0.58 13.65
N HIS A 12 2.57 -1.63 13.10
CA HIS A 12 2.88 -2.05 11.74
C HIS A 12 2.35 -1.07 10.69
N GLU A 13 1.20 -0.47 10.95
CA GLU A 13 0.68 0.58 10.08
C GLU A 13 1.65 1.76 10.04
N ARG A 14 2.14 2.17 11.20
CA ARG A 14 3.10 3.28 11.28
C ARG A 14 4.38 2.96 10.53
N LYS A 15 4.88 1.74 10.70
CA LYS A 15 6.12 1.34 10.05
C LYS A 15 5.97 1.34 8.52
N ILE A 16 4.88 0.83 8.03
CA ILE A 16 4.65 0.80 6.59
C ILE A 16 4.41 2.20 6.05
N THR A 17 3.68 3.03 6.78
CA THR A 17 3.45 4.42 6.39
C THR A 17 4.77 5.17 6.31
N GLN A 18 5.63 4.98 7.30
CA GLN A 18 6.93 5.63 7.33
C GLN A 18 7.78 5.15 6.16
N TRP A 19 7.79 3.85 5.90
CA TRP A 19 8.55 3.30 4.79
C TRP A 19 8.08 3.87 3.46
N LEU A 20 6.78 3.99 3.27
CA LEU A 20 6.23 4.56 2.04
C LEU A 20 6.67 6.02 1.87
N ASN A 21 6.59 6.81 2.93
CA ASN A 21 7.01 8.20 2.86
C ASN A 21 8.51 8.31 2.59
N ASP A 22 9.30 7.40 3.13
CA ASP A 22 10.73 7.37 2.88
C ASP A 22 11.04 7.05 1.42
N GLN A 23 10.14 6.34 0.75
CA GLN A 23 10.28 6.03 -0.67
C GLN A 23 9.74 7.16 -1.56
N GLY A 24 9.29 8.23 -0.98
CA GLY A 24 8.73 9.33 -1.76
C GLY A 24 7.24 9.19 -2.06
N ILE A 25 6.57 8.24 -1.42
CA ILE A 25 5.15 8.02 -1.64
C ILE A 25 4.39 8.69 -0.50
N GLN A 26 3.48 9.56 -0.84
CA GLN A 26 2.70 10.28 0.16
C GLN A 26 1.71 9.32 0.81
N ALA A 27 1.88 9.06 2.07
CA ALA A 27 1.04 8.11 2.79
C ALA A 27 0.74 8.60 4.19
N LYS A 28 -0.42 8.27 4.69
CA LYS A 28 -0.78 8.59 6.07
C LYS A 28 -1.73 7.56 6.62
N ARG A 29 -1.69 7.38 7.93
CA ARG A 29 -2.57 6.43 8.58
C ARG A 29 -3.96 7.04 8.70
N VAL A 30 -4.95 6.18 8.63
CA VAL A 30 -6.31 6.60 8.86
C VAL A 30 -6.49 6.76 10.37
N PRO A 31 -7.12 7.83 10.81
CA PRO A 31 -7.36 7.99 12.24
C PRO A 31 -8.14 6.83 12.78
N LEU A 32 -7.87 6.56 14.05
CA LEU A 32 -8.36 5.42 14.64
C LEU A 32 -9.78 5.30 14.75
N SER A 33 -10.61 5.45 14.15
CA SER A 33 -11.91 5.17 14.46
C SER A 33 -12.50 4.50 13.33
N GLY A 34 -12.54 3.27 13.38
CA GLY A 34 -13.32 2.50 12.49
C GLY A 34 -14.73 2.95 12.41
N SER A 35 -15.12 3.82 13.30
CA SER A 35 -16.48 4.32 13.30
C SER A 35 -16.70 5.36 12.22
N LEU A 36 -15.69 5.90 11.64
CA LEU A 36 -15.91 6.92 10.64
C LEU A 36 -16.39 6.37 9.31
N GLY A 37 -16.07 5.19 8.98
CA GLY A 37 -16.54 4.60 7.73
C GLY A 37 -16.25 5.44 6.51
N GLY A 38 -16.87 5.11 5.43
CA GLY A 38 -16.75 5.88 4.20
C GLY A 38 -15.34 6.01 3.69
N GLU A 39 -15.00 7.19 3.25
CA GLU A 39 -13.69 7.40 2.68
C GLU A 39 -12.57 7.30 3.70
N TRP A 40 -12.93 7.23 4.96
CA TRP A 40 -11.92 7.10 6.00
C TRP A 40 -11.73 5.65 6.46
N SER A 41 -12.30 4.71 5.76
CA SER A 41 -12.11 3.31 6.11
C SER A 41 -10.77 2.85 5.52
N GLY A 42 -10.22 1.81 6.06
CA GLY A 42 -8.91 1.31 5.63
C GLY A 42 -7.82 1.71 6.61
N ASP A 43 -6.66 1.13 6.49
CA ASP A 43 -5.58 1.37 7.42
C ASP A 43 -4.68 2.54 7.02
N ILE A 44 -4.40 2.68 5.74
CA ILE A 44 -3.54 3.73 5.26
C ILE A 44 -4.11 4.33 3.98
N HIS A 45 -3.89 5.61 3.80
CA HIS A 45 -4.25 6.27 2.55
C HIS A 45 -2.97 6.68 1.84
N LEU A 46 -2.88 6.37 0.57
CA LEU A 46 -1.72 6.73 -0.23
C LEU A 46 -2.15 7.64 -1.36
N THR A 47 -1.28 8.52 -1.76
CA THR A 47 -1.50 9.35 -2.94
C THR A 47 -0.37 9.06 -3.94
N LEU A 48 -0.75 8.55 -5.10
CA LEU A 48 0.20 8.23 -6.15
C LEU A 48 -0.24 8.94 -7.42
N ASP A 49 0.56 9.86 -7.89
CA ASP A 49 0.27 10.60 -9.12
C ASP A 49 -1.15 11.19 -9.12
N GLY A 50 -1.53 11.78 -8.00
CA GLY A 50 -2.85 12.36 -7.87
C GLY A 50 -3.95 11.36 -7.61
N ARG A 51 -3.65 10.08 -7.57
CA ARG A 51 -4.61 9.06 -7.27
C ARG A 51 -4.64 8.77 -5.80
N HIS A 52 -5.82 8.65 -5.26
CA HIS A 52 -5.99 8.35 -3.85
C HIS A 52 -6.29 6.87 -3.69
N LEU A 53 -5.44 6.17 -3.00
CA LEU A 53 -5.58 4.73 -2.81
C LEU A 53 -5.76 4.41 -1.32
N VAL A 54 -6.56 3.40 -1.06
CA VAL A 54 -6.81 2.96 0.30
C VAL A 54 -6.12 1.61 0.49
N GLY A 55 -5.28 1.53 1.50
CA GLY A 55 -4.49 0.32 1.76
C GLY A 55 -4.87 -0.36 3.05
N GLU A 56 -4.66 -1.65 3.07
CA GLU A 56 -4.92 -2.48 4.25
C GLU A 56 -3.61 -3.11 4.67
N VAL A 57 -3.30 -3.09 5.97
CA VAL A 57 -2.09 -3.72 6.50
C VAL A 57 -2.48 -4.93 7.31
N LYS A 58 -1.90 -6.06 7.01
CA LYS A 58 -2.09 -7.28 7.77
C LYS A 58 -0.75 -7.80 8.26
N TYR A 59 -0.68 -8.14 9.53
CA TYR A 59 0.52 -8.71 10.09
C TYR A 59 0.21 -10.09 10.65
N ARG A 60 1.11 -11.03 10.41
CA ARG A 60 1.00 -12.37 10.98
C ARG A 60 2.40 -12.85 11.30
N ASP A 61 2.54 -13.53 12.43
CA ASP A 61 3.85 -14.01 12.86
C ASP A 61 4.46 -14.98 11.87
N LYS A 62 3.68 -15.85 11.33
CA LYS A 62 4.20 -16.84 10.41
C LYS A 62 3.55 -16.72 9.03
N SER A 63 2.47 -17.41 8.84
CA SER A 63 1.74 -17.37 7.58
C SER A 63 0.28 -17.43 7.93
N GLY A 64 -0.64 -17.53 7.41
CA GLY A 64 -2.03 -17.53 7.84
C GLY A 64 -2.66 -16.20 7.57
N PHE A 65 -2.24 -15.58 6.49
CA PHE A 65 -2.85 -14.34 6.08
C PHE A 65 -4.23 -14.61 5.49
N PRO A 66 -5.14 -13.65 5.60
CA PRO A 66 -6.43 -13.81 4.97
C PRO A 66 -6.28 -13.78 3.45
N SER A 67 -7.29 -14.25 2.77
CA SER A 67 -7.25 -14.26 1.31
C SER A 67 -7.12 -12.83 0.79
N PRO A 68 -6.14 -12.56 -0.06
CA PRO A 68 -6.02 -11.21 -0.63
C PRO A 68 -7.23 -10.80 -1.44
N PHE A 69 -7.92 -11.76 -2.03
CA PHE A 69 -9.11 -11.45 -2.81
C PHE A 69 -10.20 -10.85 -1.92
N THR A 70 -10.32 -11.36 -0.69
CA THR A 70 -11.28 -10.81 0.25
C THR A 70 -10.82 -9.45 0.76
N VAL A 71 -9.55 -9.31 1.05
CA VAL A 71 -9.03 -8.06 1.57
C VAL A 71 -9.18 -6.94 0.55
N LEU A 72 -8.94 -7.26 -0.71
CA LEU A 72 -9.00 -6.25 -1.76
C LEU A 72 -10.42 -5.91 -2.23
N ASP A 73 -11.43 -6.58 -1.68
CA ASP A 73 -12.80 -6.24 -2.05
C ASP A 73 -13.11 -4.77 -1.79
N ASN A 74 -12.60 -4.20 -0.72
CA ASN A 74 -12.88 -2.82 -0.39
C ASN A 74 -11.62 -1.99 -0.21
N ARG A 75 -10.51 -2.47 -0.77
CA ARG A 75 -9.24 -1.76 -0.66
C ARG A 75 -8.56 -1.77 -2.01
N ASP A 76 -7.68 -0.84 -2.22
CA ASP A 76 -6.93 -0.78 -3.47
C ASP A 76 -5.62 -1.54 -3.41
N ILE A 77 -5.06 -1.68 -2.21
CA ILE A 77 -3.75 -2.26 -2.07
C ILE A 77 -3.64 -2.91 -0.70
N ALA A 78 -2.92 -3.98 -0.58
CA ALA A 78 -2.73 -4.66 0.70
C ALA A 78 -1.25 -4.87 0.97
N PHE A 79 -0.85 -4.72 2.23
CA PHE A 79 0.51 -4.93 2.67
C PHE A 79 0.48 -6.09 3.67
N TYR A 80 1.05 -7.22 3.28
CA TYR A 80 1.11 -8.40 4.15
C TYR A 80 2.51 -8.49 4.72
N LYS A 81 2.62 -8.32 6.03
CA LYS A 81 3.90 -8.31 6.72
C LYS A 81 3.99 -9.47 7.68
N ARG A 82 5.10 -10.17 7.66
CA ARG A 82 5.33 -11.27 8.59
C ARG A 82 6.46 -10.89 9.55
N ARG A 83 6.70 -11.75 10.53
CA ARG A 83 7.65 -11.44 11.57
C ARG A 83 9.08 -11.33 11.06
N SER A 84 9.46 -12.21 10.16
CA SER A 84 10.82 -12.21 9.63
C SER A 84 10.84 -12.89 8.28
N GLY A 85 11.97 -12.88 7.65
CA GLY A 85 12.14 -13.49 6.34
C GLY A 85 12.39 -12.44 5.28
N LYS A 86 12.69 -12.89 4.11
CA LYS A 86 12.97 -12.02 2.99
C LYS A 86 12.23 -12.51 1.77
N PRO A 87 11.23 -11.79 1.30
CA PRO A 87 10.84 -10.48 1.80
C PRO A 87 10.04 -10.59 3.10
N GLN A 88 10.14 -9.59 3.92
CA GLN A 88 9.35 -9.55 5.14
C GLN A 88 7.93 -9.06 4.84
N THR A 89 7.80 -8.13 3.93
CA THR A 89 6.53 -7.57 3.54
C THR A 89 6.32 -7.73 2.04
N ILE A 90 5.12 -8.11 1.65
CA ILE A 90 4.76 -8.14 0.24
C ILE A 90 3.61 -7.18 0.01
N VAL A 91 3.53 -6.66 -1.19
CA VAL A 91 2.48 -5.73 -1.56
C VAL A 91 1.60 -6.42 -2.59
N ILE A 92 0.30 -6.39 -2.37
CA ILE A 92 -0.65 -7.06 -3.24
C ILE A 92 -1.56 -6.01 -3.84
N ILE A 93 -1.64 -5.98 -5.15
CA ILE A 93 -2.49 -5.03 -5.86
C ILE A 93 -3.20 -5.75 -7.00
N PRO A 94 -4.36 -5.27 -7.42
CA PRO A 94 -5.02 -5.84 -8.58
C PRO A 94 -4.21 -5.59 -9.85
N ASP A 95 -4.35 -6.46 -10.81
CA ASP A 95 -3.61 -6.37 -12.07
C ASP A 95 -3.86 -5.06 -12.80
N GLU A 96 -5.08 -4.56 -12.76
CA GLU A 96 -5.39 -3.30 -13.40
C GLU A 96 -4.63 -2.14 -12.77
N LEU A 97 -4.57 -2.09 -11.46
CA LEU A 97 -3.82 -1.06 -10.77
C LEU A 97 -2.33 -1.18 -11.05
N PHE A 98 -1.82 -2.40 -11.03
CA PHE A 98 -0.43 -2.68 -11.35
C PHE A 98 -0.12 -2.14 -12.76
N ALA A 99 -0.97 -2.47 -13.74
CA ALA A 99 -0.77 -2.03 -15.11
C ALA A 99 -0.82 -0.50 -15.23
N GLN A 100 -1.74 0.13 -14.53
CA GLN A 100 -1.85 1.58 -14.56
C GLN A 100 -0.61 2.24 -13.98
N LEU A 101 -0.14 1.78 -12.83
CA LEU A 101 1.03 2.37 -12.19
C LEU A 101 2.29 2.18 -13.02
N LEU A 102 2.50 0.97 -13.53
CA LEU A 102 3.68 0.70 -14.33
C LEU A 102 3.56 1.31 -15.71
N GLY A 103 2.38 1.35 -16.26
CA GLY A 103 2.14 1.96 -17.55
C GLY A 103 2.42 3.45 -17.53
N GLU A 104 1.98 4.13 -16.50
CA GLU A 104 2.24 5.55 -16.36
C GLU A 104 3.73 5.82 -16.17
N SER A 105 4.39 5.03 -15.35
CA SER A 105 5.80 5.15 -15.13
C SER A 105 6.57 4.91 -16.41
N ASN A 106 6.18 3.88 -17.16
CA ASN A 106 6.82 3.54 -18.41
C ASN A 106 6.57 4.61 -19.47
N ALA A 107 5.40 5.18 -19.49
CA ALA A 107 5.06 6.25 -20.43
C ALA A 107 5.91 7.48 -20.15
N ARG A 108 6.10 7.82 -18.88
CA ARG A 108 6.96 8.95 -18.52
C ARG A 108 8.40 8.69 -18.90
N PHE A 109 8.87 7.47 -18.72
CA PHE A 109 10.22 7.09 -19.08
C PHE A 109 10.38 7.16 -20.60
N ARG A 110 9.43 6.68 -21.37
CA ARG A 110 9.48 6.73 -22.82
C ARG A 110 9.47 8.15 -23.32
N LYS A 111 8.68 9.00 -22.73
CA LYS A 111 8.61 10.38 -23.14
C LYS A 111 9.94 11.07 -22.91
N SER A 112 10.57 10.81 -21.78
CA SER A 112 11.87 11.36 -21.47
C SER A 112 12.92 10.84 -22.44
N LYS A 113 12.86 9.57 -22.75
CA LYS A 113 13.82 8.98 -23.65
C LYS A 113 13.61 9.38 -25.10
N SER A 114 12.39 9.61 -25.50
CA SER A 114 12.13 9.99 -26.87
C SER A 114 12.72 11.33 -27.22
N ASP A 115 12.90 12.20 -26.23
CA ASP A 115 13.58 13.46 -26.49
C ASP A 115 15.05 13.19 -26.84
N ASP A 116 15.63 12.14 -26.30
CA ASP A 116 17.00 11.82 -26.56
C ASP A 116 17.13 10.92 -27.77
N GLN A 117 16.13 10.21 -28.14
CA GLN A 117 16.20 9.25 -29.20
C GLN A 117 15.46 9.61 -30.42
N GLU A 118 15.06 10.83 -30.54
CA GLU A 118 14.33 11.22 -31.66
C GLU A 118 15.00 11.00 -32.91
N VAL A 119 16.26 10.91 -32.95
CA VAL A 119 16.97 10.69 -34.14
C VAL A 119 17.02 9.32 -34.59
N SER A 120 16.56 8.40 -33.88
CA SER A 120 16.66 7.02 -34.34
C SER A 120 15.42 6.53 -35.07
#